data_766f42f379085bf5a917379a3a08e5e2
#
_entry.id   766f42f379085bf5a917379a3a08e5e2
#
_cell.length_a   1.000
_cell.length_b   1.000
_cell.length_c   1.000
_cell.angle_alpha   90.00
_cell.angle_beta   90.00
_cell.angle_gamma   90.00
#
_symmetry.space_group_name_H-M   'P 1'
#
loop_
_entity.id
_entity.type
_entity.pdbx_description
1 polymer ?
#
loop_
_entity_poly.entity_id
_entity_poly.type
_entity_poly.pdbx_seq_one_letter_code
_entity_poly.pdbx_strand_id
1 'polypeptide(L)'
;SRGLGDVYKRQFIQNAKEIEMDAVARNGEVLIYAISEHIEFAGVHSGDATIQFPPQKLYVETMRRIKKVAGQIAQALNISGPFNIQFLAKNNDIKVIECNLRASRSFPFVSKVLKINFIELATKVMMGLPVEKPNKNEFDLDYVGIKASQFSFSRLQKADPVLGVDMASVSYT
;
A
#
# COMPACT_ATOMS: atom_id res chain seq x y z
N SER A 1 22.24 -22.30 14.29
CA SER A 1 20.86 -22.64 14.71
C SER A 1 19.89 -21.84 13.84
N ARG A 2 19.25 -22.51 12.92
CA ARG A 2 18.14 -21.91 12.15
C ARG A 2 16.96 -21.75 13.12
N GLY A 3 16.69 -20.51 13.56
CA GLY A 3 15.65 -20.23 14.52
C GLY A 3 14.26 -20.55 13.93
N LEU A 4 13.33 -20.92 14.80
CA LEU A 4 11.92 -21.18 14.49
C LEU A 4 11.24 -20.02 13.71
N GLY A 5 11.82 -18.82 13.71
CA GLY A 5 11.35 -17.66 12.95
C GLY A 5 11.32 -17.84 11.44
N ASP A 6 12.18 -18.66 10.85
CA ASP A 6 12.21 -18.90 9.41
C ASP A 6 11.07 -19.80 8.93
N VAL A 7 10.49 -20.63 9.80
CA VAL A 7 9.36 -21.51 9.46
C VAL A 7 8.08 -20.70 9.32
N TYR A 8 7.89 -19.67 10.12
CA TYR A 8 6.68 -18.84 10.10
C TYR A 8 6.63 -17.83 8.96
N LYS A 9 7.77 -17.39 8.45
CA LYS A 9 7.85 -16.46 7.30
C LYS A 9 7.38 -17.06 5.97
N ARG A 10 7.25 -18.37 5.90
CA ARG A 10 6.85 -19.11 4.68
C ARG A 10 5.45 -19.69 4.76
N GLN A 11 4.66 -19.32 5.75
CA GLN A 11 3.29 -19.80 5.86
C GLN A 11 2.41 -19.08 4.85
N PHE A 12 1.84 -19.84 3.90
CA PHE A 12 0.83 -19.34 2.98
C PHE A 12 -0.52 -19.21 3.70
N ILE A 13 -1.12 -18.02 3.64
CA ILE A 13 -2.43 -17.76 4.26
C ILE A 13 -3.48 -17.72 3.15
N GLN A 14 -4.19 -18.83 2.99
CA GLN A 14 -5.24 -18.94 1.98
C GLN A 14 -6.35 -17.91 2.18
N ASN A 15 -6.85 -17.34 1.08
CA ASN A 15 -7.96 -16.39 1.05
C ASN A 15 -7.72 -15.15 1.93
N ALA A 16 -6.47 -14.77 2.13
CA ALA A 16 -6.15 -13.50 2.75
C ALA A 16 -6.34 -12.35 1.76
N LYS A 17 -6.77 -11.21 2.25
CA LYS A 17 -6.77 -9.95 1.51
C LYS A 17 -5.39 -9.32 1.60
N GLU A 18 -4.90 -8.81 0.49
CA GLU A 18 -3.73 -7.95 0.46
C GLU A 18 -4.16 -6.50 0.51
N ILE A 19 -3.48 -5.71 1.33
CA ILE A 19 -3.81 -4.33 1.62
C ILE A 19 -2.52 -3.54 1.57
N GLU A 20 -2.59 -2.39 0.93
CA GLU A 20 -1.49 -1.43 0.90
C GLU A 20 -1.84 -0.19 1.71
N MET A 21 -0.85 0.36 2.39
CA MET A 21 -0.93 1.68 2.98
C MET A 21 0.20 2.53 2.42
N ASP A 22 -0.17 3.55 1.65
CA ASP A 22 0.73 4.60 1.21
C ASP A 22 0.66 5.77 2.18
N ALA A 23 1.80 6.26 2.63
CA ALA A 23 1.82 7.32 3.63
C ALA A 23 3.03 8.24 3.50
N VAL A 24 2.90 9.43 4.08
CA VAL A 24 4.00 10.37 4.30
C VAL A 24 4.10 10.64 5.79
N ALA A 25 5.30 10.53 6.32
CA ALA A 25 5.60 10.85 7.72
C ALA A 25 6.70 11.90 7.84
N ARG A 26 6.76 12.57 8.99
CA ARG A 26 7.82 13.48 9.40
C ARG A 26 8.21 13.16 10.84
N ASN A 27 9.49 12.83 11.04
CA ASN A 27 10.04 12.48 12.36
C ASN A 27 9.19 11.40 13.08
N GLY A 28 8.76 10.39 12.32
CA GLY A 28 7.93 9.30 12.83
C GLY A 28 6.44 9.62 12.98
N GLU A 29 6.00 10.85 12.79
CA GLU A 29 4.57 11.21 12.79
C GLU A 29 3.99 11.07 11.38
N VAL A 30 2.93 10.27 11.25
CA VAL A 30 2.20 10.13 9.98
C VAL A 30 1.36 11.38 9.72
N LEU A 31 1.69 12.10 8.65
CA LEU A 31 1.00 13.32 8.23
C LEU A 31 -0.25 13.01 7.41
N ILE A 32 -0.11 12.08 6.47
CA ILE A 32 -1.19 11.62 5.60
C ILE A 32 -0.99 10.14 5.26
N TYR A 33 -2.09 9.45 5.01
CA TYR A 33 -2.08 8.06 4.56
C TYR A 33 -3.27 7.76 3.65
N ALA A 34 -3.16 6.68 2.89
CA ALA A 34 -4.23 6.09 2.11
C ALA A 34 -4.13 4.57 2.26
N ILE A 35 -5.23 3.95 2.73
CA ILE A 35 -5.34 2.49 2.82
C ILE A 35 -6.15 2.03 1.62
N SER A 36 -5.53 1.20 0.77
CA SER A 36 -6.16 0.61 -0.41
C SER A 36 -6.16 -0.92 -0.28
N GLU A 37 -7.12 -1.57 -0.93
CA GLU A 37 -7.21 -3.02 -0.95
C GLU A 37 -7.08 -3.58 -2.36
N HIS A 38 -6.48 -4.75 -2.48
CA HIS A 38 -6.49 -5.52 -3.72
C HIS A 38 -7.85 -6.19 -3.91
N ILE A 39 -8.36 -6.18 -5.14
CA ILE A 39 -9.60 -6.88 -5.49
C ILE A 39 -9.34 -8.38 -5.47
N GLU A 40 -8.20 -8.80 -5.97
CA GLU A 40 -7.73 -10.18 -5.94
C GLU A 40 -7.34 -10.60 -4.52
N PHE A 41 -7.34 -11.92 -4.26
CA PHE A 41 -6.73 -12.44 -3.05
C PHE A 41 -5.21 -12.32 -3.10
N ALA A 42 -4.57 -12.36 -1.93
CA ALA A 42 -3.12 -12.32 -1.81
C ALA A 42 -2.42 -13.40 -2.65
N GLY A 43 -1.30 -13.02 -3.25
CA GLY A 43 -0.53 -13.87 -4.16
C GLY A 43 -0.42 -13.31 -5.57
N VAL A 44 -1.02 -12.15 -5.85
CA VAL A 44 -0.82 -11.37 -7.06
C VAL A 44 0.11 -10.20 -6.74
N HIS A 45 1.14 -9.99 -7.55
CA HIS A 45 2.07 -8.88 -7.35
C HIS A 45 1.33 -7.53 -7.35
N SER A 46 1.64 -6.65 -6.41
CA SER A 46 0.95 -5.37 -6.22
C SER A 46 0.98 -4.45 -7.45
N GLY A 47 2.00 -4.60 -8.31
CA GLY A 47 2.09 -3.91 -9.60
C GLY A 47 0.99 -4.33 -10.57
N ASP A 48 0.54 -5.58 -10.51
CA ASP A 48 -0.40 -6.22 -11.42
C ASP A 48 -1.83 -6.26 -10.86
N ALA A 49 -1.97 -6.22 -9.54
CA ALA A 49 -3.25 -6.29 -8.87
C ALA A 49 -4.15 -5.10 -9.18
N THR A 50 -5.44 -5.36 -9.24
CA THR A 50 -6.45 -4.32 -9.27
C THR A 50 -6.63 -3.76 -7.87
N ILE A 51 -6.40 -2.46 -7.72
CA ILE A 51 -6.44 -1.78 -6.41
C ILE A 51 -7.63 -0.85 -6.38
N GLN A 52 -8.39 -0.90 -5.29
CA GLN A 52 -9.47 0.05 -5.02
C GLN A 52 -9.18 0.89 -3.77
N PHE A 53 -9.56 2.16 -3.85
CA PHE A 53 -9.41 3.14 -2.78
C PHE A 53 -10.60 4.13 -2.76
N PRO A 54 -11.27 4.35 -1.61
CA PRO A 54 -11.10 3.67 -0.33
C PRO A 54 -11.46 2.18 -0.37
N PRO A 55 -10.97 1.38 0.61
CA PRO A 55 -11.29 -0.04 0.68
C PRO A 55 -12.79 -0.25 0.92
N GLN A 56 -13.38 -1.22 0.23
CA GLN A 56 -14.82 -1.47 0.26
C GLN A 56 -15.20 -2.73 1.06
N LYS A 57 -14.25 -3.64 1.26
CA LYS A 57 -14.47 -4.93 1.91
C LYS A 57 -13.69 -5.11 3.20
N LEU A 58 -13.05 -4.04 3.68
CA LEU A 58 -12.35 -4.05 4.96
C LEU A 58 -13.27 -3.58 6.09
N TYR A 59 -13.20 -4.26 7.21
CA TYR A 59 -13.84 -3.79 8.43
C TYR A 59 -13.11 -2.55 8.97
N VAL A 60 -13.85 -1.64 9.57
CA VAL A 60 -13.31 -0.43 10.19
C VAL A 60 -12.25 -0.78 11.24
N GLU A 61 -12.46 -1.86 11.98
CA GLU A 61 -11.49 -2.35 12.97
C GLU A 61 -10.17 -2.78 12.32
N THR A 62 -10.21 -3.43 11.16
CA THR A 62 -9.00 -3.77 10.40
C THR A 62 -8.23 -2.52 9.99
N MET A 63 -8.92 -1.50 9.48
CA MET A 63 -8.29 -0.22 9.11
C MET A 63 -7.67 0.49 10.32
N ARG A 64 -8.34 0.47 11.46
CA ARG A 64 -7.79 1.03 12.71
C ARG A 64 -6.50 0.32 13.14
N ARG A 65 -6.47 -1.02 13.03
CA ARG A 65 -5.26 -1.81 13.35
C ARG A 65 -4.12 -1.51 12.38
N ILE A 66 -4.41 -1.44 11.09
CA ILE A 66 -3.42 -1.07 10.07
C ILE A 66 -2.82 0.30 10.38
N LYS A 67 -3.66 1.30 10.62
CA LYS A 67 -3.22 2.65 10.97
C LYS A 67 -2.35 2.66 12.23
N LYS A 68 -2.74 1.91 13.27
CA LYS A 68 -1.97 1.81 14.52
C LYS A 68 -0.59 1.19 14.27
N VAL A 69 -0.53 0.07 13.56
CA VAL A 69 0.73 -0.63 13.26
C VAL A 69 1.63 0.26 12.40
N ALA A 70 1.08 0.90 11.36
CA ALA A 70 1.85 1.80 10.52
C ALA A 70 2.42 3.00 11.29
N GLY A 71 1.65 3.58 12.22
CA GLY A 71 2.13 4.63 13.12
C GLY A 71 3.27 4.16 14.02
N GLN A 72 3.17 2.96 14.58
CA GLN A 72 4.24 2.36 15.40
C GLN A 72 5.52 2.11 14.57
N ILE A 73 5.39 1.62 13.33
CA ILE A 73 6.53 1.42 12.42
C ILE A 73 7.16 2.77 12.07
N ALA A 74 6.34 3.75 11.69
CA ALA A 74 6.82 5.09 11.35
C ALA A 74 7.62 5.71 12.52
N GLN A 75 7.11 5.59 13.73
CA GLN A 75 7.78 6.09 14.93
C GLN A 75 9.06 5.30 15.25
N ALA A 76 9.02 3.98 15.24
CA ALA A 76 10.17 3.12 15.55
C ALA A 76 11.34 3.33 14.57
N LEU A 77 11.04 3.57 13.30
CA LEU A 77 12.03 3.84 12.25
C LEU A 77 12.32 5.33 12.07
N ASN A 78 11.69 6.21 12.82
CA ASN A 78 11.79 7.67 12.70
C ASN A 78 11.65 8.16 11.26
N ILE A 79 10.62 7.67 10.55
CA ILE A 79 10.45 7.92 9.11
C ILE A 79 10.20 9.40 8.85
N SER A 80 10.96 9.96 7.88
CA SER A 80 10.73 11.30 7.32
C SER A 80 10.74 11.21 5.80
N GLY A 81 9.55 11.23 5.21
CA GLY A 81 9.34 11.06 3.77
C GLY A 81 8.24 10.07 3.44
N PRO A 82 8.21 9.58 2.19
CA PRO A 82 7.20 8.62 1.74
C PRO A 82 7.55 7.21 2.22
N PHE A 83 6.53 6.44 2.53
CA PHE A 83 6.68 5.01 2.79
C PHE A 83 5.40 4.26 2.40
N ASN A 84 5.58 2.97 2.14
CA ASN A 84 4.50 2.04 1.82
C ASN A 84 4.63 0.82 2.71
N ILE A 85 3.51 0.33 3.22
CA ILE A 85 3.44 -0.92 3.97
C ILE A 85 2.43 -1.83 3.30
N GLN A 86 2.83 -3.10 3.09
CA GLN A 86 1.94 -4.15 2.63
C GLN A 86 1.53 -5.05 3.78
N PHE A 87 0.24 -5.36 3.81
CA PHE A 87 -0.38 -6.19 4.83
C PHE A 87 -1.14 -7.34 4.23
N LEU A 88 -1.22 -8.44 4.95
CA LEU A 88 -2.25 -9.46 4.79
C LEU A 88 -3.31 -9.29 5.86
N ALA A 89 -4.58 -9.41 5.48
CA ALA A 89 -5.68 -9.42 6.43
C ALA A 89 -6.58 -10.63 6.22
N LYS A 90 -6.92 -11.29 7.33
CA LYS A 90 -7.92 -12.37 7.38
C LYS A 90 -8.65 -12.31 8.72
N ASN A 91 -9.98 -12.22 8.68
CA ASN A 91 -10.82 -12.20 9.88
C ASN A 91 -10.38 -11.15 10.94
N ASN A 92 -10.07 -9.93 10.51
CA ASN A 92 -9.51 -8.86 11.35
C ASN A 92 -8.09 -9.10 11.91
N ASP A 93 -7.48 -10.25 11.67
CA ASP A 93 -6.07 -10.44 11.93
C ASP A 93 -5.24 -9.84 10.78
N ILE A 94 -4.23 -9.05 11.14
CA ILE A 94 -3.34 -8.41 10.16
C ILE A 94 -1.91 -8.87 10.37
N LYS A 95 -1.20 -9.05 9.26
CA LYS A 95 0.23 -9.34 9.25
C LYS A 95 0.91 -8.39 8.30
N VAL A 96 2.05 -7.85 8.72
CA VAL A 96 2.90 -7.03 7.85
C VAL A 96 3.69 -7.97 6.94
N ILE A 97 3.65 -7.71 5.64
CA ILE A 97 4.50 -8.37 4.64
C ILE A 97 5.83 -7.64 4.60
N GLU A 98 5.78 -6.35 4.28
CA GLU A 98 6.98 -5.51 4.15
C GLU A 98 6.66 -4.05 4.38
N CYS A 99 7.71 -3.28 4.70
CA CYS A 99 7.67 -1.81 4.76
C CYS A 99 8.77 -1.27 3.83
N ASN A 100 8.36 -0.49 2.85
CA ASN A 100 9.23 0.13 1.86
C ASN A 100 9.39 1.62 2.18
N LEU A 101 10.61 2.08 2.46
CA LEU A 101 10.92 3.47 2.76
C LEU A 101 11.09 4.29 1.47
N ARG A 102 10.10 4.27 0.64
CA ARG A 102 10.03 4.97 -0.65
C ARG A 102 8.58 5.15 -1.08
N ALA A 103 8.35 6.03 -2.07
CA ALA A 103 7.06 6.08 -2.75
C ALA A 103 6.79 4.76 -3.51
N SER A 104 5.57 4.27 -3.40
CA SER A 104 5.08 3.13 -4.17
C SER A 104 4.59 3.57 -5.55
N ARG A 105 4.28 2.62 -6.42
CA ARG A 105 3.60 2.90 -7.69
C ARG A 105 2.16 3.36 -7.51
N SER A 106 1.58 3.14 -6.34
CA SER A 106 0.22 3.58 -5.99
C SER A 106 0.15 5.05 -5.56
N PHE A 107 1.28 5.69 -5.21
CA PHE A 107 1.30 7.10 -4.78
C PHE A 107 0.61 8.06 -5.75
N PRO A 108 0.83 8.00 -7.09
CA PRO A 108 0.11 8.85 -8.02
C PRO A 108 -1.39 8.57 -8.04
N PHE A 109 -1.78 7.30 -7.89
CA PHE A 109 -3.18 6.88 -7.86
C PHE A 109 -3.90 7.44 -6.62
N VAL A 110 -3.38 7.19 -5.42
CA VAL A 110 -3.99 7.68 -4.17
C VAL A 110 -3.98 9.20 -4.11
N SER A 111 -2.96 9.86 -4.65
CA SER A 111 -2.88 11.32 -4.74
C SER A 111 -4.02 11.88 -5.61
N LYS A 112 -4.30 11.26 -6.75
CA LYS A 112 -5.39 11.67 -7.65
C LYS A 112 -6.76 11.46 -6.99
N VAL A 113 -6.95 10.32 -6.32
CA VAL A 113 -8.24 9.98 -5.69
C VAL A 113 -8.50 10.90 -4.50
N LEU A 114 -7.55 11.11 -3.59
CA LEU A 114 -7.69 12.04 -2.47
C LEU A 114 -7.64 13.51 -2.87
N LYS A 115 -7.17 13.82 -4.09
CA LYS A 115 -6.90 15.20 -4.55
C LYS A 115 -5.90 15.92 -3.62
N ILE A 116 -4.91 15.19 -3.13
CA ILE A 116 -3.78 15.68 -2.34
C ILE A 116 -2.51 15.10 -2.95
N ASN A 117 -1.57 15.96 -3.27
CA ASN A 117 -0.30 15.53 -3.88
C ASN A 117 0.65 14.96 -2.82
N PHE A 118 0.61 13.63 -2.63
CA PHE A 118 1.48 12.91 -1.69
C PHE A 118 2.96 13.08 -2.03
N ILE A 119 3.30 13.15 -3.32
CA ILE A 119 4.70 13.28 -3.76
C ILE A 119 5.23 14.67 -3.42
N GLU A 120 4.45 15.71 -3.64
CA GLU A 120 4.82 17.07 -3.24
C GLU A 120 5.02 17.18 -1.73
N LEU A 121 4.08 16.62 -0.95
CA LEU A 121 4.16 16.63 0.50
C LEU A 121 5.41 15.88 0.99
N ALA A 122 5.67 14.68 0.43
CA ALA A 122 6.85 13.90 0.74
C ALA A 122 8.15 14.64 0.40
N THR A 123 8.20 15.29 -0.76
CA THR A 123 9.36 16.07 -1.18
C THR A 123 9.61 17.25 -0.22
N LYS A 124 8.57 17.99 0.15
CA LYS A 124 8.70 19.08 1.13
C LYS A 124 9.23 18.57 2.48
N VAL A 125 8.71 17.43 2.96
CA VAL A 125 9.19 16.81 4.20
C VAL A 125 10.68 16.46 4.10
N MET A 126 11.09 15.79 3.01
CA MET A 126 12.49 15.39 2.82
C MET A 126 13.45 16.57 2.67
N MET A 127 12.96 17.68 2.14
CA MET A 127 13.73 18.94 2.01
C MET A 127 13.71 19.78 3.31
N GLY A 128 13.05 19.31 4.37
CA GLY A 128 12.93 20.07 5.63
C GLY A 128 12.06 21.32 5.53
N LEU A 129 11.24 21.43 4.49
CA LEU A 129 10.34 22.57 4.31
C LEU A 129 9.13 22.48 5.25
N PRO A 130 8.53 23.61 5.64
CA PRO A 130 7.31 23.62 6.40
C PRO A 130 6.19 22.89 5.66
N VAL A 131 5.49 22.03 6.35
CA VAL A 131 4.31 21.33 5.82
C VAL A 131 3.19 21.38 6.84
N GLU A 132 1.99 21.60 6.37
CA GLU A 132 0.77 21.47 7.15
C GLU A 132 0.24 20.06 7.00
N LYS A 133 -0.33 19.51 8.08
CA LYS A 133 -1.00 18.21 8.06
C LYS A 133 -2.31 18.35 7.29
N PRO A 134 -2.50 17.61 6.19
CA PRO A 134 -3.74 17.67 5.45
C PRO A 134 -4.93 17.24 6.31
N ASN A 135 -6.02 18.01 6.27
CA ASN A 135 -7.26 17.69 6.96
C ASN A 135 -8.26 17.02 6.01
N LYS A 136 -7.85 15.91 5.42
CA LYS A 136 -8.68 15.11 4.52
C LYS A 136 -8.31 13.64 4.63
N ASN A 137 -9.29 12.79 4.56
CA ASN A 137 -9.11 11.34 4.69
C ASN A 137 -10.06 10.59 3.74
N GLU A 138 -9.98 9.27 3.73
CA GLU A 138 -10.78 8.39 2.90
C GLU A 138 -12.30 8.49 3.12
N PHE A 139 -12.75 8.92 4.29
CA PHE A 139 -14.18 9.06 4.61
C PHE A 139 -14.81 10.34 4.04
N ASP A 140 -13.98 11.26 3.54
CA ASP A 140 -14.45 12.48 2.87
C ASP A 140 -14.76 12.25 1.38
N LEU A 141 -14.60 11.02 0.89
CA LEU A 141 -14.82 10.66 -0.51
C LEU A 141 -16.23 10.08 -0.70
N ASP A 142 -16.93 10.58 -1.72
CA ASP A 142 -18.23 10.11 -2.21
C ASP A 142 -18.11 9.18 -3.44
N TYR A 143 -16.88 8.74 -3.74
CA TYR A 143 -16.56 7.85 -4.86
C TYR A 143 -15.44 6.88 -4.51
N VAL A 144 -15.30 5.86 -5.32
CA VAL A 144 -14.22 4.86 -5.24
C VAL A 144 -13.34 4.98 -6.47
N GLY A 145 -12.04 5.14 -6.24
CA GLY A 145 -11.04 5.06 -7.28
C GLY A 145 -10.62 3.59 -7.52
N ILE A 146 -10.40 3.25 -8.78
CA ILE A 146 -9.89 1.93 -9.17
C ILE A 146 -8.64 2.12 -10.02
N LYS A 147 -7.57 1.41 -9.66
CA LYS A 147 -6.37 1.24 -10.47
C LYS A 147 -6.39 -0.16 -11.05
N ALA A 148 -6.47 -0.28 -12.36
CA ALA A 148 -6.33 -1.53 -13.09
C ALA A 148 -5.05 -1.52 -13.91
N SER A 149 -4.30 -2.62 -13.88
CA SER A 149 -3.08 -2.78 -14.68
C SER A 149 -3.45 -3.13 -16.12
N GLN A 150 -2.69 -2.61 -17.07
CA GLN A 150 -2.82 -2.97 -18.47
C GLN A 150 -1.70 -3.95 -18.85
N PHE A 151 -2.09 -5.06 -19.45
CA PHE A 151 -1.17 -6.09 -19.93
C PHE A 151 -1.07 -6.04 -21.45
N SER A 152 0.15 -5.94 -21.95
CA SER A 152 0.42 -5.91 -23.39
C SER A 152 0.82 -7.30 -23.91
N PHE A 153 -0.03 -8.31 -23.70
CA PHE A 153 0.25 -9.68 -24.14
C PHE A 153 0.52 -9.79 -25.65
N SER A 154 -0.06 -8.92 -26.47
CA SER A 154 0.23 -8.86 -27.91
C SER A 154 1.67 -8.44 -28.24
N ARG A 155 2.33 -7.72 -27.33
CA ARG A 155 3.72 -7.27 -27.48
C ARG A 155 4.72 -8.16 -26.74
N LEU A 156 4.26 -8.87 -25.73
CA LEU A 156 5.05 -9.78 -24.90
C LEU A 156 4.71 -11.22 -25.31
N GLN A 157 5.16 -11.62 -26.50
CA GLN A 157 5.01 -13.01 -26.94
C GLN A 157 5.64 -13.94 -25.89
N LYS A 158 4.88 -14.96 -25.45
CA LYS A 158 5.25 -15.93 -24.39
C LYS A 158 5.16 -15.42 -22.95
N ALA A 159 4.57 -14.24 -22.68
CA ALA A 159 4.25 -13.86 -21.31
C ALA A 159 3.13 -14.76 -20.76
N ASP A 160 3.30 -15.26 -19.55
CA ASP A 160 2.27 -16.02 -18.86
C ASP A 160 1.09 -15.09 -18.51
N PRO A 161 -0.15 -15.38 -18.94
CA PRO A 161 -1.32 -14.59 -18.60
C PRO A 161 -1.78 -14.81 -17.16
N VAL A 162 -1.22 -15.78 -16.44
CA VAL A 162 -1.57 -16.07 -15.05
C VAL A 162 -0.86 -15.07 -14.14
N LEU A 163 -1.65 -14.31 -13.37
CA LEU A 163 -1.11 -13.38 -12.39
C LEU A 163 -0.57 -14.15 -11.18
N GLY A 164 0.63 -13.83 -10.76
CA GLY A 164 1.33 -14.48 -9.66
C GLY A 164 2.15 -13.49 -8.83
N VAL A 165 3.09 -14.03 -8.09
CA VAL A 165 3.97 -13.24 -7.20
C VAL A 165 4.98 -12.39 -7.97
N ASP A 166 5.29 -12.76 -9.18
CA ASP A 166 6.16 -12.01 -10.08
C ASP A 166 5.35 -11.01 -10.90
N MET A 167 5.91 -9.83 -11.13
CA MET A 167 5.24 -8.79 -11.90
C MET A 167 5.25 -9.11 -13.39
N ALA A 168 4.08 -9.21 -14.01
CA ALA A 168 3.88 -9.47 -15.42
C ALA A 168 3.49 -8.22 -16.24
N SER A 169 3.00 -7.15 -15.57
CA SER A 169 2.61 -5.92 -16.26
C SER A 169 3.81 -5.05 -16.62
N VAL A 170 3.69 -4.37 -17.75
CA VAL A 170 4.64 -3.32 -18.16
C VAL A 170 3.99 -1.97 -17.89
N SER A 171 4.64 -1.14 -17.05
CA SER A 171 4.22 0.23 -16.84
C SER A 171 4.73 1.07 -18.02
N TYR A 172 3.82 1.72 -18.72
CA TYR A 172 4.16 2.86 -19.58
C TYR A 172 4.00 4.13 -18.76
N THR A 173 5.07 4.87 -18.63
CA THR A 173 5.05 6.25 -18.15
C THR A 173 4.89 7.19 -19.33
#